data_c5f9e389dade0f1351317a5c07c68530
#
_entry.id   c5f9e389dade0f1351317a5c07c68530
#
_cell.length_a   1.000
_cell.length_b   1.000
_cell.length_c   1.000
_cell.angle_alpha   90.00
_cell.angle_beta   90.00
_cell.angle_gamma   90.00
#
_symmetry.space_group_name_H-M   'P 1'
#
loop_
_entity.id
_entity.type
_entity.pdbx_description
1 polymer ?
#
loop_
_entity_poly.entity_id
_entity_poly.type
_entity_poly.pdbx_seq_one_letter_code
_entity_poly.pdbx_strand_id
1 'polypeptide(L)'
;MLDATDHRILGVLQDNADLSNLELAQQVGLSPATTLRRVKRLKAEGVIERVVAVVHPEAAGAGLLAVVEVSLERQGDEAQQAFARLALAQAEVQQCYQVSPGPDFVLIVQAPDMPAYHRFSQRLLTQDGNVRHVKAYFSVKRHTFKVGLSALVQAG
;
A
#
# COMPACT_ATOMS: atom_id res chain seq x y z
N MET A 1 -7.97 -8.95 -20.51
CA MET A 1 -8.75 -7.70 -20.40
C MET A 1 -9.88 -7.93 -19.39
N LEU A 2 -10.12 -6.99 -18.47
CA LEU A 2 -11.21 -7.07 -17.49
C LEU A 2 -12.53 -6.70 -18.17
N ASP A 3 -13.60 -7.47 -17.89
CA ASP A 3 -14.95 -7.13 -18.32
C ASP A 3 -15.74 -6.39 -17.20
N ALA A 4 -16.94 -5.91 -17.50
CA ALA A 4 -17.78 -5.21 -16.52
C ALA A 4 -18.11 -6.07 -15.29
N THR A 5 -18.21 -7.38 -15.47
CA THR A 5 -18.45 -8.31 -14.37
C THR A 5 -17.22 -8.43 -13.46
N ASP A 6 -16.02 -8.45 -14.03
CA ASP A 6 -14.77 -8.44 -13.24
C ASP A 6 -14.64 -7.15 -12.43
N HIS A 7 -14.98 -6.00 -13.01
CA HIS A 7 -15.01 -4.71 -12.29
C HIS A 7 -16.01 -4.73 -11.12
N ARG A 8 -17.22 -5.31 -11.30
CA ARG A 8 -18.17 -5.46 -10.18
C ARG A 8 -17.63 -6.35 -9.07
N ILE A 9 -17.03 -7.49 -9.41
CA ILE A 9 -16.39 -8.38 -8.42
C ILE A 9 -15.29 -7.64 -7.65
N LEU A 10 -14.41 -6.93 -8.36
CA LEU A 10 -13.33 -6.16 -7.74
C LEU A 10 -13.87 -5.03 -6.86
N GLY A 11 -14.94 -4.33 -7.29
CA GLY A 11 -15.60 -3.30 -6.50
C GLY A 11 -16.08 -3.83 -5.16
N VAL A 12 -16.84 -4.93 -5.17
CA VAL A 12 -17.33 -5.56 -3.92
C VAL A 12 -16.18 -6.02 -3.03
N LEU A 13 -15.15 -6.67 -3.58
CA LEU A 13 -14.02 -7.18 -2.81
C LEU A 13 -13.14 -6.07 -2.23
N GLN A 14 -13.09 -4.87 -2.85
CA GLN A 14 -12.39 -3.73 -2.28
C GLN A 14 -13.09 -3.14 -1.06
N ASP A 15 -14.42 -3.24 -1.01
CA ASP A 15 -15.21 -2.76 0.14
C ASP A 15 -15.21 -3.80 1.27
N ASN A 16 -15.40 -5.08 0.92
CA ASN A 16 -15.38 -6.17 1.88
C ASN A 16 -14.90 -7.48 1.22
N ALA A 17 -13.70 -7.91 1.57
CA ALA A 17 -13.14 -9.17 1.10
C ALA A 17 -13.39 -10.37 2.04
N ASP A 18 -14.10 -10.16 3.17
CA ASP A 18 -14.47 -11.20 4.14
C ASP A 18 -15.80 -11.88 3.80
N LEU A 19 -16.25 -11.73 2.56
CA LEU A 19 -17.45 -12.38 2.05
C LEU A 19 -17.18 -13.83 1.66
N SER A 20 -18.11 -14.72 1.96
CA SER A 20 -18.13 -16.05 1.35
C SER A 20 -18.34 -15.93 -0.17
N ASN A 21 -17.92 -16.96 -0.91
CA ASN A 21 -18.16 -17.00 -2.35
C ASN A 21 -19.65 -16.93 -2.72
N LEU A 22 -20.52 -17.46 -1.86
CA LEU A 22 -21.98 -17.41 -2.07
C LEU A 22 -22.51 -15.97 -1.94
N GLU A 23 -22.10 -15.24 -0.90
CA GLU A 23 -22.50 -13.85 -0.70
C GLU A 23 -21.96 -12.94 -1.83
N LEU A 24 -20.70 -13.13 -2.22
CA LEU A 24 -20.14 -12.42 -3.36
C LEU A 24 -20.93 -12.70 -4.65
N ALA A 25 -21.24 -13.96 -4.91
CA ALA A 25 -22.02 -14.37 -6.10
C ALA A 25 -23.41 -13.69 -6.13
N GLN A 26 -24.10 -13.62 -4.99
CA GLN A 26 -25.38 -12.94 -4.85
C GLN A 26 -25.26 -11.44 -5.16
N GLN A 27 -24.23 -10.76 -4.60
CA GLN A 27 -24.04 -9.33 -4.81
C GLN A 27 -23.72 -8.96 -6.26
N VAL A 28 -22.97 -9.83 -6.96
CA VAL A 28 -22.60 -9.56 -8.36
C VAL A 28 -23.58 -10.18 -9.39
N GLY A 29 -24.62 -10.87 -8.93
CA GLY A 29 -25.66 -11.46 -9.80
C GLY A 29 -25.15 -12.63 -10.66
N LEU A 30 -24.29 -13.51 -10.09
CA LEU A 30 -23.71 -14.66 -10.78
C LEU A 30 -23.94 -15.97 -10.01
N SER A 31 -23.71 -17.10 -10.69
CA SER A 31 -23.64 -18.40 -10.00
C SER A 31 -22.35 -18.49 -9.16
N PRO A 32 -22.38 -19.20 -8.00
CA PRO A 32 -21.20 -19.39 -7.16
C PRO A 32 -20.01 -19.99 -7.91
N ALA A 33 -20.24 -20.95 -8.82
CA ALA A 33 -19.20 -21.58 -9.62
C ALA A 33 -18.53 -20.58 -10.58
N THR A 34 -19.32 -19.72 -11.23
CA THR A 34 -18.80 -18.67 -12.12
C THR A 34 -18.01 -17.63 -11.35
N THR A 35 -18.50 -17.20 -10.19
CA THR A 35 -17.83 -16.23 -9.32
C THR A 35 -16.49 -16.78 -8.84
N LEU A 36 -16.47 -18.01 -8.33
CA LEU A 36 -15.22 -18.65 -7.86
C LEU A 36 -14.17 -18.73 -8.96
N ARG A 37 -14.58 -19.15 -10.18
CA ARG A 37 -13.67 -19.23 -11.33
C ARG A 37 -13.07 -17.87 -11.69
N ARG A 38 -13.88 -16.80 -11.70
CA ARG A 38 -13.44 -15.45 -11.99
C ARG A 38 -12.47 -14.92 -10.93
N VAL A 39 -12.80 -15.07 -9.65
CA VAL A 39 -11.91 -14.65 -8.54
C VAL A 39 -10.57 -15.39 -8.60
N LYS A 40 -10.58 -16.71 -8.85
CA LYS A 40 -9.33 -17.49 -9.02
C LYS A 40 -8.49 -16.96 -10.19
N ARG A 41 -9.13 -16.64 -11.33
CA ARG A 41 -8.45 -16.06 -12.49
C ARG A 41 -7.83 -14.70 -12.14
N LEU A 42 -8.60 -13.79 -11.52
CA LEU A 42 -8.12 -12.46 -11.14
C LEU A 42 -6.92 -12.51 -10.19
N LYS A 43 -6.89 -13.50 -9.29
CA LYS A 43 -5.71 -13.77 -8.43
C LYS A 43 -4.54 -14.31 -9.23
N ALA A 44 -4.77 -15.27 -10.12
CA ALA A 44 -3.73 -15.89 -10.93
C ALA A 44 -3.08 -14.91 -11.92
N GLU A 45 -3.86 -13.98 -12.45
CA GLU A 45 -3.40 -12.90 -13.35
C GLU A 45 -2.76 -11.72 -12.59
N GLY A 46 -2.71 -11.75 -11.24
CA GLY A 46 -2.13 -10.70 -10.42
C GLY A 46 -2.98 -9.41 -10.35
N VAL A 47 -4.22 -9.43 -10.85
CA VAL A 47 -5.15 -8.28 -10.73
C VAL A 47 -5.55 -8.08 -9.26
N ILE A 48 -5.76 -9.18 -8.53
CA ILE A 48 -5.85 -9.18 -7.07
C ILE A 48 -4.47 -9.59 -6.56
N GLU A 49 -3.67 -8.62 -6.14
CA GLU A 49 -2.32 -8.89 -5.62
C GLU A 49 -2.35 -9.71 -4.33
N ARG A 50 -3.25 -9.34 -3.41
CA ARG A 50 -3.41 -9.98 -2.09
C ARG A 50 -4.71 -9.59 -1.42
N VAL A 51 -5.11 -10.37 -0.43
CA VAL A 51 -6.21 -10.06 0.48
C VAL A 51 -5.63 -9.91 1.88
N VAL A 52 -5.90 -8.80 2.54
CA VAL A 52 -5.36 -8.46 3.86
C VAL A 52 -6.45 -7.89 4.76
N ALA A 53 -6.31 -8.09 6.07
CA ALA A 53 -7.10 -7.36 7.05
C ALA A 53 -6.51 -5.97 7.27
N VAL A 54 -7.34 -4.94 7.28
CA VAL A 54 -6.94 -3.60 7.68
C VAL A 54 -7.11 -3.48 9.19
N VAL A 55 -5.99 -3.34 9.91
CA VAL A 55 -5.96 -3.24 11.36
C VAL A 55 -5.88 -1.78 11.79
N HIS A 56 -6.56 -1.43 12.89
CA HIS A 56 -6.46 -0.09 13.48
C HIS A 56 -5.08 0.09 14.13
N PRO A 57 -4.23 1.03 13.66
CA PRO A 57 -2.84 1.10 14.09
C PRO A 57 -2.68 1.30 15.61
N GLU A 58 -3.48 2.18 16.20
CA GLU A 58 -3.41 2.48 17.64
C GLU A 58 -3.78 1.23 18.47
N ALA A 59 -4.81 0.49 18.06
CA ALA A 59 -5.20 -0.76 18.73
C ALA A 59 -4.12 -1.84 18.64
N ALA A 60 -3.31 -1.80 17.58
CA ALA A 60 -2.18 -2.71 17.37
C ALA A 60 -0.84 -2.20 17.97
N GLY A 61 -0.85 -1.07 18.70
CA GLY A 61 0.36 -0.49 19.29
C GLY A 61 1.28 0.22 18.30
N ALA A 62 0.79 0.54 17.09
CA ALA A 62 1.54 1.25 16.07
C ALA A 62 1.01 2.69 15.92
N GLY A 63 1.25 3.51 16.94
CA GLY A 63 0.63 4.83 17.07
C GLY A 63 1.25 5.95 16.22
N LEU A 64 2.45 5.77 15.68
CA LEU A 64 3.15 6.82 14.95
C LEU A 64 3.16 6.52 13.45
N LEU A 65 2.58 7.45 12.66
CA LEU A 65 2.66 7.43 11.20
C LEU A 65 3.45 8.65 10.72
N ALA A 66 4.43 8.42 9.85
CA ALA A 66 5.20 9.47 9.20
C ALA A 66 5.09 9.37 7.67
N VAL A 67 4.97 10.54 7.04
CA VAL A 67 5.18 10.71 5.60
C VAL A 67 6.58 11.28 5.43
N VAL A 68 7.44 10.56 4.71
CA VAL A 68 8.87 10.88 4.63
C VAL A 68 9.24 11.12 3.18
N GLU A 69 9.67 12.34 2.88
CA GLU A 69 10.27 12.72 1.61
C GLU A 69 11.78 12.45 1.65
N VAL A 70 12.30 11.80 0.63
CA VAL A 70 13.72 11.46 0.51
C VAL A 70 14.25 11.95 -0.82
N SER A 71 15.31 12.73 -0.79
CA SER A 71 16.08 13.13 -1.98
C SER A 71 17.45 12.48 -1.95
N LEU A 72 17.85 11.92 -3.09
CA LEU A 72 19.13 11.26 -3.27
C LEU A 72 20.18 12.22 -3.81
N GLU A 73 21.45 11.98 -3.48
CA GLU A 73 22.57 12.70 -4.05
C GLU A 73 22.80 12.28 -5.51
N ARG A 74 22.78 10.98 -5.77
CA ARG A 74 22.87 10.38 -7.11
C ARG A 74 21.48 9.91 -7.56
N GLN A 75 21.02 10.43 -8.68
CA GLN A 75 19.64 10.25 -9.20
C GLN A 75 19.57 9.31 -10.42
N GLY A 76 20.58 8.48 -10.68
CA GLY A 76 20.51 7.49 -11.76
C GLY A 76 19.63 6.28 -11.38
N ASP A 77 19.10 5.58 -12.39
CA ASP A 77 18.21 4.43 -12.21
C ASP A 77 18.76 3.39 -11.23
N GLU A 78 20.05 3.09 -11.31
CA GLU A 78 20.71 2.15 -10.42
C GLU A 78 20.67 2.61 -8.95
N ALA A 79 20.94 3.89 -8.70
CA ALA A 79 20.89 4.47 -7.37
C ALA A 79 19.46 4.48 -6.78
N GLN A 80 18.47 4.81 -7.61
CA GLN A 80 17.06 4.80 -7.23
C GLN A 80 16.58 3.39 -6.90
N GLN A 81 16.92 2.41 -7.73
CA GLN A 81 16.58 1.00 -7.46
C GLN A 81 17.28 0.45 -6.22
N ALA A 82 18.54 0.85 -5.97
CA ALA A 82 19.27 0.46 -4.77
C ALA A 82 18.57 0.99 -3.51
N PHE A 83 18.20 2.28 -3.49
CA PHE A 83 17.46 2.86 -2.37
C PHE A 83 16.09 2.18 -2.19
N ALA A 84 15.33 1.95 -3.26
CA ALA A 84 14.04 1.28 -3.19
C ALA A 84 14.14 -0.11 -2.56
N ARG A 85 15.15 -0.91 -2.91
CA ARG A 85 15.40 -2.22 -2.29
C ARG A 85 15.68 -2.10 -0.79
N LEU A 86 16.49 -1.12 -0.37
CA LEU A 86 16.79 -0.88 1.04
C LEU A 86 15.55 -0.44 1.81
N ALA A 87 14.72 0.43 1.23
CA ALA A 87 13.47 0.87 1.83
C ALA A 87 12.47 -0.27 2.00
N LEU A 88 12.29 -1.11 0.97
CA LEU A 88 11.38 -2.25 1.00
C LEU A 88 11.80 -3.36 1.98
N ALA A 89 13.08 -3.41 2.37
CA ALA A 89 13.57 -4.33 3.39
C ALA A 89 13.24 -3.88 4.83
N GLN A 90 12.76 -2.65 5.03
CA GLN A 90 12.40 -2.14 6.36
C GLN A 90 10.94 -2.48 6.68
N ALA A 91 10.70 -3.13 7.82
CA ALA A 91 9.35 -3.50 8.26
C ALA A 91 8.45 -2.29 8.52
N GLU A 92 9.05 -1.15 8.89
CA GLU A 92 8.35 0.10 9.17
C GLU A 92 7.83 0.78 7.89
N VAL A 93 8.40 0.49 6.71
CA VAL A 93 7.96 1.07 5.44
C VAL A 93 6.71 0.33 4.93
N GLN A 94 5.58 1.00 4.98
CA GLN A 94 4.30 0.46 4.52
C GLN A 94 4.07 0.72 3.04
N GLN A 95 4.56 1.87 2.54
CA GLN A 95 4.46 2.26 1.13
C GLN A 95 5.72 3.01 0.72
N CYS A 96 6.15 2.80 -0.51
CA CYS A 96 7.31 3.46 -1.10
C CYS A 96 6.96 3.87 -2.52
N TYR A 97 6.99 5.18 -2.79
CA TYR A 97 6.70 5.75 -4.10
C TYR A 97 7.91 6.50 -4.61
N GLN A 98 8.35 6.19 -5.83
CA GLN A 98 9.23 7.06 -6.60
C GLN A 98 8.37 8.15 -7.23
N VAL A 99 8.74 9.42 -7.06
CA VAL A 99 7.92 10.57 -7.43
C VAL A 99 8.69 11.58 -8.30
N SER A 100 7.97 12.42 -9.02
CA SER A 100 8.49 13.52 -9.83
C SER A 100 7.36 14.51 -10.16
N PRO A 101 7.59 15.84 -10.13
CA PRO A 101 8.78 16.53 -9.63
C PRO A 101 8.80 16.59 -8.09
N GLY A 102 9.94 16.90 -7.51
CA GLY A 102 10.12 17.07 -6.06
C GLY A 102 11.21 16.16 -5.50
N PRO A 103 10.99 15.51 -4.33
CA PRO A 103 11.90 14.50 -3.81
C PRO A 103 11.97 13.29 -4.76
N ASP A 104 12.96 12.42 -4.58
CA ASP A 104 13.05 11.18 -5.37
C ASP A 104 12.06 10.13 -4.90
N PHE A 105 11.83 10.07 -3.57
CA PHE A 105 10.90 9.12 -2.95
C PHE A 105 10.00 9.75 -1.90
N VAL A 106 8.79 9.19 -1.78
CA VAL A 106 7.89 9.41 -0.65
C VAL A 106 7.61 8.05 -0.01
N LEU A 107 7.88 7.95 1.29
CA LEU A 107 7.63 6.75 2.10
C LEU A 107 6.48 7.01 3.07
N ILE A 108 5.61 6.01 3.24
CA ILE A 108 4.69 5.96 4.37
C ILE A 108 5.28 4.99 5.38
N VAL A 109 5.60 5.50 6.55
CA VAL A 109 6.31 4.78 7.62
C VAL A 109 5.40 4.66 8.83
N GLN A 110 5.29 3.45 9.38
CA GLN A 110 4.54 3.17 10.59
C GLN A 110 5.50 2.65 11.67
N ALA A 111 5.48 3.27 12.84
CA ALA A 111 6.29 2.86 13.97
C ALA A 111 5.45 2.87 15.28
N PRO A 112 5.84 2.08 16.30
CA PRO A 112 5.15 2.13 17.59
C PRO A 112 5.23 3.51 18.26
N ASP A 113 6.40 4.13 18.21
CA ASP A 113 6.72 5.37 18.90
C ASP A 113 7.87 6.13 18.23
N MET A 114 8.19 7.31 18.74
CA MET A 114 9.27 8.15 18.22
C MET A 114 10.67 7.50 18.37
N PRO A 115 11.03 6.83 19.47
CA PRO A 115 12.29 6.08 19.55
C PRO A 115 12.44 5.01 18.47
N ALA A 116 11.37 4.27 18.15
CA ALA A 116 11.39 3.27 17.06
C ALA A 116 11.56 3.94 15.68
N TYR A 117 10.86 5.05 15.43
CA TYR A 117 11.06 5.85 14.22
C TYR A 117 12.51 6.36 14.11
N HIS A 118 13.09 6.84 15.20
CA HIS A 118 14.46 7.33 15.20
C HIS A 118 15.45 6.20 14.83
N ARG A 119 15.29 4.99 15.36
CA ARG A 119 16.12 3.83 14.97
C ARG A 119 15.97 3.48 13.48
N PHE A 120 14.76 3.50 12.96
CA PHE A 120 14.48 3.33 11.52
C PHE A 120 15.18 4.41 10.69
N SER A 121 15.02 5.68 11.06
CA SER A 121 15.65 6.82 10.39
C SER A 121 17.18 6.69 10.34
N GLN A 122 17.80 6.28 11.44
CA GLN A 122 19.24 6.03 11.51
C GLN A 122 19.67 4.94 10.52
N ARG A 123 18.97 3.81 10.49
CA ARG A 123 19.32 2.69 9.61
C ARG A 123 19.21 3.01 8.13
N LEU A 124 18.09 3.61 7.72
CA LEU A 124 17.79 3.81 6.31
C LEU A 124 18.19 5.18 5.79
N LEU A 125 17.93 6.23 6.56
CA LEU A 125 17.96 7.60 6.05
C LEU A 125 19.26 8.33 6.38
N THR A 126 19.95 7.95 7.45
CA THR A 126 21.18 8.63 7.89
C THR A 126 22.44 7.87 7.50
N GLN A 127 22.41 6.53 7.51
CA GLN A 127 23.58 5.71 7.19
C GLN A 127 23.76 5.45 5.69
N ASP A 128 22.73 5.61 4.89
CA ASP A 128 22.87 5.53 3.43
C ASP A 128 23.58 6.78 2.90
N GLY A 129 24.82 6.62 2.44
CA GLY A 129 25.63 7.68 1.88
C GLY A 129 25.08 8.32 0.60
N ASN A 130 23.96 7.81 0.05
CA ASN A 130 23.29 8.39 -1.11
C ASN A 130 22.07 9.23 -0.74
N VAL A 131 21.64 9.24 0.52
CA VAL A 131 20.56 10.11 0.98
C VAL A 131 21.10 11.50 1.24
N ARG A 132 20.64 12.47 0.45
CA ARG A 132 21.02 13.88 0.53
C ARG A 132 20.18 14.69 1.50
N HIS A 133 18.84 14.50 1.39
CA HIS A 133 17.88 15.27 2.17
C HIS A 133 16.67 14.42 2.57
N VAL A 134 16.23 14.61 3.80
CA VAL A 134 15.04 13.93 4.36
C VAL A 134 14.14 14.98 4.99
N LYS A 135 12.84 14.89 4.70
CA LYS A 135 11.82 15.68 5.36
C LYS A 135 10.70 14.75 5.85
N ALA A 136 10.46 14.74 7.14
CA ALA A 136 9.45 13.88 7.75
C ALA A 136 8.29 14.71 8.31
N TYR A 137 7.07 14.28 8.00
CA TYR A 137 5.84 14.82 8.55
C TYR A 137 5.17 13.75 9.40
N PHE A 138 4.92 14.04 10.66
CA PHE A 138 4.25 13.15 11.57
C PHE A 138 2.75 13.41 11.57
N SER A 139 1.96 12.36 11.33
CA SER A 139 0.50 12.47 11.36
C SER A 139 0.02 12.72 12.77
N VAL A 140 -0.70 13.82 12.97
CA VAL A 140 -1.34 14.16 14.25
C VAL A 140 -2.74 13.56 14.35
N LYS A 141 -3.38 13.28 13.21
CA LYS A 141 -4.72 12.67 13.14
C LYS A 141 -4.98 12.05 11.79
N ARG A 142 -5.43 10.81 11.78
CA ARG A 142 -5.91 10.13 10.57
C ARG A 142 -7.42 10.38 10.39
N HIS A 143 -7.79 11.14 9.38
CA HIS A 143 -9.21 11.41 9.08
C HIS A 143 -9.87 10.29 8.29
N THR A 144 -9.12 9.66 7.39
CA THR A 144 -9.60 8.53 6.58
C THR A 144 -8.44 7.62 6.18
N PHE A 145 -8.76 6.37 5.89
CA PHE A 145 -7.86 5.40 5.28
C PHE A 145 -8.67 4.49 4.37
N LYS A 146 -8.47 4.61 3.07
CA LYS A 146 -9.14 3.77 2.05
C LYS A 146 -8.08 3.16 1.16
N VAL A 147 -8.18 1.87 0.92
CA VAL A 147 -7.26 1.11 0.04
C VAL A 147 -7.86 0.83 -1.34
N GLY A 148 -9.16 1.12 -1.53
CA GLY A 148 -9.86 0.87 -2.77
C GLY A 148 -9.52 1.86 -3.89
N LEU A 149 -9.56 1.39 -5.12
CA LEU A 149 -9.41 2.20 -6.33
C LEU A 149 -10.76 2.81 -6.72
N SER A 150 -10.89 4.13 -6.67
CA SER A 150 -12.14 4.86 -6.97
C SER A 150 -12.71 4.56 -8.36
N ALA A 151 -11.86 4.23 -9.33
CA ALA A 151 -12.29 3.86 -10.69
C ALA A 151 -13.14 2.59 -10.75
N LEU A 152 -13.06 1.71 -9.76
CA LEU A 152 -13.87 0.48 -9.70
C LEU A 152 -15.24 0.71 -9.05
N VAL A 153 -15.39 1.76 -8.25
CA VAL A 153 -16.66 2.11 -7.59
C VAL A 153 -17.69 2.67 -8.60
N GLN A 154 -17.22 3.25 -9.71
CA GLN A 154 -18.10 3.87 -10.74
C GLN A 154 -18.58 2.87 -11.80
N ALA A 155 -18.09 1.63 -11.80
CA ALA A 155 -18.45 0.59 -12.77
C ALA A 155 -19.63 -0.32 -12.32
N GLY A 156 -20.29 0.06 -11.23
CA GLY A 156 -21.46 -0.65 -10.68
C GLY A 156 -22.79 -0.03 -11.06
#